data_5a8565feaa7f299a89bb946649c636be
#
_entry.id   5a8565feaa7f299a89bb946649c636be
#
_cell.length_a   1.000
_cell.length_b   1.000
_cell.length_c   1.000
_cell.angle_alpha   90.00
_cell.angle_beta   90.00
_cell.angle_gamma   90.00
#
_symmetry.space_group_name_H-M   'P 1'
#
loop_
_entity.id
_entity.type
_entity.pdbx_description
1 polymer ?
#
loop_
_entity_poly.entity_id
_entity_poly.type
_entity_poly.pdbx_seq_one_letter_code
_entity_poly.pdbx_strand_id
1 'polypeptide(L)'
;GKSECIDIAGRLIEHFFGQDSKRVLAASNSAARGVCGQTVHTGLHVGGHCSFRLGTRTMEGRPTGPCEESWASVKGLFLEEVSMISPCMLAGISYRLCKIRKAMRPWLHANLYEHKDHMFGGIPIMVMLGDFMQLGAMEPGLGRVSLIMKPKLSWYDECFAGRRIFWNGITHVVMLKKTHRFRDKIMPEFLAYMRDPRGRPMPEHLRRHSAEW
;
A
#
# COMPACT_ATOMS: atom_id res chain seq x y z
N GLY A 1 3.52 -3.70 -16.41
CA GLY A 1 2.41 -4.30 -15.69
C GLY A 1 1.79 -3.38 -14.64
N LYS A 2 2.27 -3.39 -13.36
CA LYS A 2 1.63 -2.62 -12.27
C LYS A 2 1.49 -1.12 -12.60
N SER A 3 2.57 -0.46 -13.01
CA SER A 3 2.54 0.99 -13.32
C SER A 3 1.61 1.34 -14.47
N GLU A 4 1.52 0.49 -15.47
CA GLU A 4 0.57 0.62 -16.57
C GLU A 4 -0.89 0.52 -16.10
N CYS A 5 -1.16 -0.41 -15.18
CA CYS A 5 -2.49 -0.51 -14.57
C CYS A 5 -2.86 0.76 -13.79
N ILE A 6 -1.90 1.37 -13.06
CA ILE A 6 -2.12 2.63 -12.36
C ILE A 6 -2.45 3.75 -13.35
N ASP A 7 -1.70 3.86 -14.44
CA ASP A 7 -1.91 4.89 -15.44
C ASP A 7 -3.29 4.77 -16.10
N ILE A 8 -3.64 3.57 -16.59
CA ILE A 8 -4.93 3.34 -17.25
C ILE A 8 -6.09 3.57 -16.28
N ALA A 9 -6.06 2.93 -15.10
CA ALA A 9 -7.13 3.08 -14.12
C ALA A 9 -7.23 4.52 -13.59
N GLY A 10 -6.08 5.19 -13.42
CA GLY A 10 -6.02 6.57 -13.02
C GLY A 10 -6.66 7.52 -14.03
N ARG A 11 -6.37 7.33 -15.33
CA ARG A 11 -7.03 8.11 -16.41
C ARG A 11 -8.52 7.86 -16.46
N LEU A 12 -8.99 6.64 -16.23
CA LEU A 12 -10.42 6.36 -16.14
C LEU A 12 -11.07 7.09 -14.98
N ILE A 13 -10.45 7.10 -13.80
CA ILE A 13 -10.98 7.85 -12.65
C ILE A 13 -11.06 9.35 -12.97
N GLU A 14 -10.01 9.93 -13.54
CA GLU A 14 -10.00 11.35 -13.92
C GLU A 14 -11.01 11.67 -15.03
N HIS A 15 -11.24 10.74 -15.96
CA HIS A 15 -12.25 10.90 -16.99
C HIS A 15 -13.68 11.00 -16.41
N PHE A 16 -14.01 10.14 -15.44
CA PHE A 16 -15.36 10.10 -14.86
C PHE A 16 -15.59 11.12 -13.74
N PHE A 17 -14.55 11.47 -12.98
CA PHE A 17 -14.68 12.29 -11.77
C PHE A 17 -13.95 13.64 -11.85
N GLY A 18 -13.30 13.94 -12.96
CA GLY A 18 -12.54 15.16 -13.17
C GLY A 18 -11.08 15.06 -12.76
N GLN A 19 -10.31 16.08 -13.18
CA GLN A 19 -8.91 16.20 -12.79
C GLN A 19 -8.76 16.22 -11.27
N ASP A 20 -7.61 15.78 -10.78
CA ASP A 20 -7.30 15.70 -9.35
C ASP A 20 -8.16 14.74 -8.52
N SER A 21 -8.99 13.92 -9.17
CA SER A 21 -9.81 12.92 -8.49
C SER A 21 -9.03 11.64 -8.10
N LYS A 22 -7.78 11.49 -8.55
CA LYS A 22 -6.90 10.37 -8.16
C LYS A 22 -5.72 10.84 -7.31
N ARG A 23 -5.23 9.95 -6.46
CA ARG A 23 -3.93 10.06 -5.79
C ARG A 23 -3.20 8.73 -5.85
N VAL A 24 -1.88 8.80 -6.03
CA VAL A 24 -0.99 7.65 -6.00
C VAL A 24 0.00 7.83 -4.86
N LEU A 25 -0.02 6.94 -3.90
CA LEU A 25 0.90 6.92 -2.77
C LEU A 25 1.76 5.67 -2.81
N ALA A 26 3.02 5.79 -2.44
CA ALA A 26 3.94 4.68 -2.35
C ALA A 26 4.71 4.67 -1.03
N ALA A 27 5.17 3.49 -0.62
CA ALA A 27 5.94 3.34 0.61
C ALA A 27 7.34 3.96 0.53
N SER A 28 7.92 4.08 -0.68
CA SER A 28 9.27 4.60 -0.91
C SER A 28 9.33 5.67 -1.99
N ASN A 29 10.38 6.50 -1.96
CA ASN A 29 10.61 7.52 -2.99
C ASN A 29 10.82 6.92 -4.38
N SER A 30 11.54 5.80 -4.48
CA SER A 30 11.79 5.14 -5.76
C SER A 30 10.49 4.61 -6.39
N ALA A 31 9.63 4.00 -5.59
CA ALA A 31 8.33 3.54 -6.05
C ALA A 31 7.42 4.70 -6.46
N ALA A 32 7.38 5.77 -5.66
CA ALA A 32 6.60 6.97 -5.96
C ALA A 32 6.99 7.61 -7.30
N ARG A 33 8.29 7.76 -7.56
CA ARG A 33 8.80 8.30 -8.85
C ARG A 33 8.39 7.43 -10.04
N GLY A 34 8.40 6.12 -9.89
CA GLY A 34 8.06 5.18 -10.97
C GLY A 34 6.61 5.27 -11.45
N VAL A 35 5.73 5.92 -10.70
CA VAL A 35 4.28 6.05 -10.99
C VAL A 35 3.79 7.50 -10.93
N CYS A 36 4.69 8.47 -10.97
CA CYS A 36 4.39 9.91 -10.83
C CYS A 36 3.51 10.20 -9.59
N GLY A 37 3.77 9.46 -8.50
CA GLY A 37 3.05 9.57 -7.24
C GLY A 37 3.85 10.30 -6.16
N GLN A 38 3.35 10.27 -4.94
CA GLN A 38 3.98 10.79 -3.75
C GLN A 38 4.29 9.67 -2.75
N THR A 39 5.24 9.88 -1.85
CA THR A 39 5.34 8.96 -0.71
C THR A 39 4.13 9.13 0.20
N VAL A 40 3.79 8.07 0.95
CA VAL A 40 2.73 8.13 1.94
C VAL A 40 2.93 9.29 2.92
N HIS A 41 4.17 9.52 3.36
CA HIS A 41 4.50 10.62 4.28
C HIS A 41 4.20 12.00 3.67
N THR A 42 4.65 12.23 2.45
CA THR A 42 4.44 13.50 1.74
C THR A 42 2.95 13.72 1.43
N GLY A 43 2.30 12.70 0.87
CA GLY A 43 0.90 12.83 0.43
C GLY A 43 -0.09 13.02 1.58
N LEU A 44 0.23 12.50 2.77
CA LEU A 44 -0.60 12.68 3.98
C LEU A 44 -0.14 13.83 4.89
N HIS A 45 0.86 14.58 4.47
CA HIS A 45 1.46 15.68 5.24
C HIS A 45 1.87 15.24 6.66
N VAL A 46 2.51 14.08 6.76
CA VAL A 46 3.12 13.58 7.99
C VAL A 46 4.63 13.64 7.86
N GLY A 47 5.33 14.01 8.93
CA GLY A 47 6.79 14.16 8.89
C GLY A 47 7.49 12.85 8.53
N GLY A 48 8.62 12.93 7.80
CA GLY A 48 9.34 11.77 7.27
C GLY A 48 9.90 10.80 8.32
N HIS A 49 10.00 11.22 9.58
CA HIS A 49 10.38 10.37 10.72
C HIS A 49 9.17 9.95 11.58
N CYS A 50 7.96 10.21 11.07
CA CYS A 50 6.76 9.88 11.80
C CYS A 50 6.51 8.37 11.81
N SER A 51 6.35 7.83 12.98
CA SER A 51 5.70 6.55 13.18
C SER A 51 4.19 6.72 12.87
N PHE A 52 3.63 5.85 12.03
CA PHE A 52 2.18 5.80 11.79
C PHE A 52 1.38 5.21 12.99
N ARG A 53 1.99 5.22 14.17
CA ARG A 53 1.30 4.79 15.39
C ARG A 53 0.27 5.83 15.82
N LEU A 54 -0.92 5.38 16.12
CA LEU A 54 -1.99 6.20 16.69
C LEU A 54 -1.55 6.75 18.05
N GLY A 55 -2.10 7.89 18.44
CA GLY A 55 -1.71 8.58 19.68
C GLY A 55 -0.39 9.36 19.59
N THR A 56 0.34 9.30 18.47
CA THR A 56 1.51 10.16 18.28
C THR A 56 1.08 11.58 17.91
N ARG A 57 1.84 12.59 18.38
CA ARG A 57 1.55 14.01 18.11
C ARG A 57 1.32 14.30 16.63
N THR A 58 2.06 13.65 15.75
CA THR A 58 1.94 13.85 14.30
C THR A 58 0.65 13.26 13.74
N MET A 59 0.24 12.10 14.22
CA MET A 59 -1.00 11.47 13.77
C MET A 59 -2.22 12.18 14.36
N GLU A 60 -2.12 12.68 15.58
CA GLU A 60 -3.18 13.43 16.27
C GLU A 60 -3.27 14.90 15.83
N GLY A 61 -2.22 15.44 15.21
CA GLY A 61 -2.20 16.81 14.70
C GLY A 61 -3.32 17.09 13.70
N ARG A 62 -3.88 18.29 13.78
CA ARG A 62 -4.92 18.75 12.83
C ARG A 62 -4.32 18.87 11.43
N PRO A 63 -4.96 18.32 10.38
CA PRO A 63 -4.56 18.59 9.00
C PRO A 63 -4.63 20.08 8.68
N THR A 64 -3.76 20.55 7.80
CA THR A 64 -3.80 21.94 7.31
C THR A 64 -4.88 22.11 6.25
N GLY A 65 -5.40 23.32 6.08
CA GLY A 65 -6.38 23.63 5.03
C GLY A 65 -5.95 23.15 3.63
N PRO A 66 -4.74 23.48 3.15
CA PRO A 66 -4.24 22.98 1.87
C PRO A 66 -4.20 21.44 1.75
N CYS A 67 -3.92 20.74 2.83
CA CYS A 67 -4.00 19.27 2.86
C CYS A 67 -5.45 18.80 2.72
N GLU A 68 -6.39 19.39 3.46
CA GLU A 68 -7.82 19.06 3.38
C GLU A 68 -8.35 19.30 1.95
N GLU A 69 -8.03 20.43 1.35
CA GLU A 69 -8.42 20.80 -0.02
C GLU A 69 -7.88 19.81 -1.06
N SER A 70 -6.60 19.43 -0.94
CA SER A 70 -5.97 18.52 -1.89
C SER A 70 -6.60 17.11 -1.91
N TRP A 71 -7.30 16.73 -0.84
CA TRP A 71 -7.95 15.42 -0.71
C TRP A 71 -9.48 15.47 -0.90
N ALA A 72 -10.09 16.66 -1.01
CA ALA A 72 -11.53 16.82 -1.05
C ALA A 72 -12.16 16.16 -2.30
N SER A 73 -11.54 16.34 -3.47
CA SER A 73 -12.01 15.80 -4.75
C SER A 73 -11.63 14.35 -5.00
N VAL A 74 -10.75 13.76 -4.20
CA VAL A 74 -10.19 12.41 -4.46
C VAL A 74 -11.26 11.34 -4.40
N LYS A 75 -11.38 10.58 -5.48
CA LYS A 75 -12.27 9.41 -5.65
C LYS A 75 -11.51 8.10 -5.80
N GLY A 76 -10.24 8.16 -6.23
CA GLY A 76 -9.39 7.00 -6.38
C GLY A 76 -8.07 7.15 -5.66
N LEU A 77 -7.73 6.19 -4.83
CA LEU A 77 -6.44 6.09 -4.15
C LEU A 77 -5.72 4.80 -4.55
N PHE A 78 -4.52 4.96 -5.07
CA PHE A 78 -3.61 3.87 -5.39
C PHE A 78 -2.51 3.80 -4.32
N LEU A 79 -2.30 2.63 -3.73
CA LEU A 79 -1.17 2.34 -2.87
C LEU A 79 -0.20 1.40 -3.61
N GLU A 80 0.95 1.94 -4.00
CA GLU A 80 2.01 1.19 -4.71
C GLU A 80 2.99 0.59 -3.70
N GLU A 81 3.55 -0.57 -4.06
CA GLU A 81 4.45 -1.40 -3.25
C GLU A 81 3.85 -1.73 -1.87
N VAL A 82 2.60 -2.21 -1.87
CA VAL A 82 1.85 -2.54 -0.65
C VAL A 82 2.57 -3.57 0.24
N SER A 83 3.48 -4.39 -0.30
CA SER A 83 4.32 -5.29 0.49
C SER A 83 5.21 -4.56 1.50
N MET A 84 5.58 -3.31 1.21
CA MET A 84 6.39 -2.45 2.07
C MET A 84 5.55 -1.60 3.05
N ILE A 85 4.23 -1.70 2.97
CA ILE A 85 3.31 -1.03 3.91
C ILE A 85 3.06 -1.98 5.08
N SER A 86 3.48 -1.60 6.28
CA SER A 86 3.18 -2.39 7.48
C SER A 86 1.69 -2.33 7.83
N PRO A 87 1.17 -3.29 8.59
CA PRO A 87 -0.18 -3.19 9.11
C PRO A 87 -0.42 -1.91 9.92
N CYS A 88 0.51 -1.49 10.79
CA CYS A 88 0.41 -0.22 11.53
C CYS A 88 0.34 0.98 10.59
N MET A 89 1.20 0.99 9.56
CA MET A 89 1.20 2.05 8.55
C MET A 89 -0.13 2.11 7.80
N LEU A 90 -0.72 0.97 7.43
CA LEU A 90 -2.02 0.94 6.75
C LEU A 90 -3.15 1.47 7.63
N ALA A 91 -3.16 1.10 8.91
CA ALA A 91 -4.10 1.67 9.89
C ALA A 91 -3.93 3.19 10.00
N GLY A 92 -2.70 3.65 10.11
CA GLY A 92 -2.38 5.08 10.20
C GLY A 92 -2.76 5.85 8.94
N ILE A 93 -2.55 5.29 7.74
CA ILE A 93 -3.02 5.89 6.47
C ILE A 93 -4.55 6.08 6.50
N SER A 94 -5.28 5.02 6.83
CA SER A 94 -6.74 5.09 6.93
C SER A 94 -7.19 6.14 7.95
N TYR A 95 -6.64 6.13 9.15
CA TYR A 95 -6.93 7.09 10.20
C TYR A 95 -6.65 8.53 9.77
N ARG A 96 -5.47 8.80 9.18
CA ARG A 96 -5.10 10.13 8.73
C ARG A 96 -6.01 10.66 7.64
N LEU A 97 -6.41 9.80 6.68
CA LEU A 97 -7.36 10.16 5.64
C LEU A 97 -8.76 10.47 6.21
N CYS A 98 -9.22 9.73 7.23
CA CYS A 98 -10.44 10.06 7.93
C CYS A 98 -10.39 11.46 8.56
N LYS A 99 -9.26 11.83 9.16
CA LYS A 99 -9.07 13.19 9.70
C LYS A 99 -9.07 14.25 8.60
N ILE A 100 -8.29 14.05 7.54
CA ILE A 100 -8.17 14.99 6.43
C ILE A 100 -9.53 15.24 5.77
N ARG A 101 -10.29 14.20 5.54
CA ARG A 101 -11.60 14.29 4.86
C ARG A 101 -12.78 14.58 5.82
N LYS A 102 -12.50 14.86 7.09
CA LYS A 102 -13.52 15.12 8.12
C LYS A 102 -14.57 14.00 8.24
N ALA A 103 -14.17 12.78 7.87
CA ALA A 103 -15.02 11.60 7.92
C ALA A 103 -15.05 10.94 9.31
N MET A 104 -14.35 11.51 10.29
CA MET A 104 -14.33 11.02 11.65
C MET A 104 -15.58 11.44 12.40
N ARG A 105 -16.23 10.45 12.98
CA ARG A 105 -17.30 10.68 13.96
C ARG A 105 -16.74 10.46 15.37
N PRO A 106 -17.10 11.29 16.37
CA PRO A 106 -16.51 11.24 17.73
C PRO A 106 -16.55 9.88 18.41
N TRP A 107 -17.56 9.06 18.12
CA TRP A 107 -17.73 7.72 18.72
C TRP A 107 -16.97 6.60 17.99
N LEU A 108 -16.30 6.92 16.89
CA LEU A 108 -15.63 5.92 16.04
C LEU A 108 -14.24 5.53 16.51
N HIS A 109 -13.69 6.17 17.55
CA HIS A 109 -12.36 5.82 18.05
C HIS A 109 -12.22 4.34 18.44
N ALA A 110 -13.28 3.74 18.97
CA ALA A 110 -13.28 2.32 19.33
C ALA A 110 -13.54 1.37 18.12
N ASN A 111 -14.25 1.85 17.08
CA ASN A 111 -14.79 1.03 16.00
C ASN A 111 -14.39 1.50 14.60
N LEU A 112 -13.37 2.38 14.47
CA LEU A 112 -12.88 2.94 13.20
C LEU A 112 -12.55 1.88 12.15
N TYR A 113 -12.30 0.68 12.59
CA TYR A 113 -11.85 -0.46 11.78
C TYR A 113 -12.96 -1.45 11.47
N GLU A 114 -14.15 -1.26 11.99
CA GLU A 114 -15.28 -2.17 11.80
C GLU A 114 -16.22 -1.73 10.67
N HIS A 115 -16.25 -0.42 10.36
CA HIS A 115 -17.14 0.14 9.34
C HIS A 115 -16.41 0.38 8.02
N LYS A 116 -16.70 -0.44 7.00
CA LYS A 116 -16.14 -0.33 5.65
C LYS A 116 -16.34 1.05 5.03
N ASP A 117 -17.47 1.69 5.31
CA ASP A 117 -17.87 2.97 4.71
C ASP A 117 -17.01 4.17 5.15
N HIS A 118 -16.18 3.98 6.17
CA HIS A 118 -15.33 5.05 6.72
C HIS A 118 -13.84 4.80 6.54
N MET A 119 -13.43 3.63 6.04
CA MET A 119 -12.01 3.36 5.76
C MET A 119 -11.49 4.38 4.75
N PHE A 120 -10.26 4.80 4.95
CA PHE A 120 -9.58 5.76 4.06
C PHE A 120 -10.36 7.06 3.81
N GLY A 121 -11.10 7.53 4.81
CA GLY A 121 -11.92 8.74 4.69
C GLY A 121 -13.07 8.64 3.70
N GLY A 122 -13.57 7.44 3.44
CA GLY A 122 -14.66 7.20 2.51
C GLY A 122 -14.28 7.40 1.04
N ILE A 123 -13.01 7.22 0.67
CA ILE A 123 -12.59 7.19 -0.74
C ILE A 123 -13.20 5.95 -1.39
N PRO A 124 -14.02 6.12 -2.46
CA PRO A 124 -14.81 5.01 -2.99
C PRO A 124 -13.99 3.95 -3.74
N ILE A 125 -12.87 4.34 -4.35
CA ILE A 125 -12.04 3.44 -5.15
C ILE A 125 -10.66 3.35 -4.49
N MET A 126 -10.31 2.15 -4.02
CA MET A 126 -9.03 1.86 -3.39
C MET A 126 -8.35 0.74 -4.16
N VAL A 127 -7.15 1.00 -4.66
CA VAL A 127 -6.35 0.02 -5.41
C VAL A 127 -5.01 -0.17 -4.71
N MET A 128 -4.71 -1.37 -4.29
CA MET A 128 -3.45 -1.74 -3.66
C MET A 128 -2.64 -2.61 -4.64
N LEU A 129 -1.42 -2.17 -4.94
CA LEU A 129 -0.53 -2.86 -5.87
C LEU A 129 0.76 -3.25 -5.16
N GLY A 130 1.24 -4.44 -5.42
CA GLY A 130 2.49 -4.90 -4.83
C GLY A 130 2.77 -6.37 -5.13
N ASP A 131 3.84 -6.85 -4.56
CA ASP A 131 4.25 -8.24 -4.66
C ASP A 131 4.78 -8.68 -3.28
N PHE A 132 4.00 -9.45 -2.56
CA PHE A 132 4.35 -9.90 -1.21
C PHE A 132 5.53 -10.89 -1.17
N MET A 133 6.02 -11.35 -2.33
CA MET A 133 7.26 -12.12 -2.45
C MET A 133 8.51 -11.23 -2.56
N GLN A 134 8.32 -9.90 -2.63
CA GLN A 134 9.40 -8.92 -2.60
C GLN A 134 9.70 -8.44 -1.18
N LEU A 135 10.40 -7.31 -1.07
CA LEU A 135 10.78 -6.73 0.22
C LEU A 135 9.55 -6.45 1.07
N GLY A 136 9.55 -6.98 2.29
CA GLY A 136 8.46 -6.75 3.25
C GLY A 136 8.67 -5.51 4.10
N ALA A 137 7.59 -5.06 4.73
CA ALA A 137 7.62 -3.93 5.65
C ALA A 137 8.39 -4.28 6.94
N MET A 138 9.05 -3.26 7.49
CA MET A 138 9.69 -3.29 8.80
C MET A 138 8.92 -2.37 9.75
N GLU A 139 8.62 -2.85 10.93
CA GLU A 139 7.95 -2.07 11.97
C GLU A 139 8.87 -1.93 13.19
N PRO A 140 9.12 -0.72 13.68
CA PRO A 140 9.94 -0.51 14.86
C PRO A 140 9.46 -1.34 16.06
N GLY A 141 10.36 -2.07 16.70
CA GLY A 141 10.06 -2.94 17.83
C GLY A 141 9.46 -4.31 17.48
N LEU A 142 8.97 -4.52 16.27
CA LEU A 142 8.38 -5.78 15.82
C LEU A 142 9.19 -6.51 14.74
N GLY A 143 10.15 -5.81 14.10
CA GLY A 143 10.91 -6.34 12.97
C GLY A 143 10.07 -6.46 11.70
N ARG A 144 10.28 -7.55 10.95
CA ARG A 144 9.55 -7.76 9.69
C ARG A 144 8.09 -8.14 9.95
N VAL A 145 7.18 -7.34 9.41
CA VAL A 145 5.73 -7.56 9.48
C VAL A 145 5.12 -7.44 8.09
N SER A 146 4.02 -8.12 7.86
CA SER A 146 3.32 -8.06 6.57
C SER A 146 1.81 -8.16 6.78
N LEU A 147 1.06 -7.53 5.89
CA LEU A 147 -0.40 -7.57 5.86
C LEU A 147 -0.96 -9.00 5.72
N ILE A 148 -0.20 -9.89 5.08
CA ILE A 148 -0.60 -11.30 4.87
C ILE A 148 -0.10 -12.25 5.97
N MET A 149 0.79 -11.83 6.86
CA MET A 149 1.29 -12.67 7.96
C MET A 149 0.18 -12.93 8.98
N LYS A 150 0.28 -14.10 9.63
CA LYS A 150 -0.54 -14.37 10.82
C LYS A 150 -0.14 -13.39 11.93
N PRO A 151 -1.11 -12.78 12.63
CA PRO A 151 -0.81 -11.88 13.73
C PRO A 151 -0.12 -12.63 14.88
N LYS A 152 0.78 -11.93 15.56
CA LYS A 152 1.45 -12.42 16.78
C LYS A 152 0.92 -11.64 18.00
N LEU A 153 0.93 -12.24 19.17
CA LEU A 153 0.51 -11.60 20.42
C LEU A 153 1.32 -10.33 20.76
N SER A 154 2.56 -10.26 20.27
CA SER A 154 3.44 -9.09 20.44
C SER A 154 3.11 -7.92 19.52
N TRP A 155 2.14 -8.06 18.62
CA TRP A 155 1.76 -6.97 17.73
C TRP A 155 1.01 -5.86 18.47
N TYR A 156 1.20 -4.64 18.01
CA TYR A 156 0.44 -3.49 18.46
C TYR A 156 -1.01 -3.56 17.96
N ASP A 157 -1.94 -2.93 18.69
CA ASP A 157 -3.35 -2.89 18.31
C ASP A 157 -3.57 -2.31 16.92
N GLU A 158 -2.77 -1.32 16.53
CA GLU A 158 -2.80 -0.74 15.18
C GLU A 158 -2.42 -1.76 14.10
N CYS A 159 -1.52 -2.71 14.40
CA CYS A 159 -1.18 -3.77 13.47
C CYS A 159 -2.36 -4.74 13.25
N PHE A 160 -3.09 -5.06 14.31
CA PHE A 160 -4.33 -5.85 14.18
C PHE A 160 -5.37 -5.09 13.37
N ALA A 161 -5.52 -3.80 13.64
CA ALA A 161 -6.44 -2.92 12.93
C ALA A 161 -6.11 -2.83 11.43
N GLY A 162 -4.86 -2.54 11.08
CA GLY A 162 -4.44 -2.44 9.68
C GLY A 162 -4.58 -3.76 8.92
N ARG A 163 -4.30 -4.88 9.59
CA ARG A 163 -4.54 -6.19 9.01
C ARG A 163 -6.04 -6.43 8.76
N ARG A 164 -6.89 -6.04 9.69
CA ARG A 164 -8.36 -6.13 9.54
C ARG A 164 -8.85 -5.26 8.38
N ILE A 165 -8.35 -4.02 8.25
CA ILE A 165 -8.62 -3.13 7.12
C ILE A 165 -8.26 -3.84 5.80
N PHE A 166 -7.07 -4.45 5.72
CA PHE A 166 -6.62 -5.14 4.53
C PHE A 166 -7.55 -6.30 4.15
N TRP A 167 -7.78 -7.23 5.08
CA TRP A 167 -8.54 -8.45 4.80
C TRP A 167 -10.04 -8.21 4.62
N ASN A 168 -10.63 -7.26 5.31
CA ASN A 168 -12.06 -6.96 5.21
C ASN A 168 -12.37 -5.93 4.11
N GLY A 169 -11.39 -5.09 3.75
CA GLY A 169 -11.55 -4.04 2.73
C GLY A 169 -11.36 -4.53 1.30
N ILE A 170 -10.54 -5.58 1.08
CA ILE A 170 -10.29 -6.11 -0.26
C ILE A 170 -11.51 -6.90 -0.73
N THR A 171 -12.11 -6.43 -1.84
CA THR A 171 -13.26 -7.08 -2.47
C THR A 171 -12.86 -7.90 -3.70
N HIS A 172 -11.80 -7.51 -4.38
CA HIS A 172 -11.33 -8.14 -5.61
C HIS A 172 -9.81 -8.27 -5.61
N VAL A 173 -9.31 -9.36 -6.15
CA VAL A 173 -7.88 -9.61 -6.32
C VAL A 173 -7.60 -9.94 -7.78
N VAL A 174 -6.66 -9.21 -8.38
CA VAL A 174 -6.20 -9.44 -9.75
C VAL A 174 -4.74 -9.83 -9.72
N MET A 175 -4.41 -11.00 -10.28
CA MET A 175 -3.03 -11.47 -10.39
C MET A 175 -2.51 -11.25 -11.81
N LEU A 176 -1.50 -10.39 -11.95
CA LEU A 176 -0.78 -10.21 -13.21
C LEU A 176 0.16 -11.40 -13.42
N LYS A 177 -0.13 -12.23 -14.44
CA LYS A 177 0.60 -13.47 -14.70
C LYS A 177 1.70 -13.30 -15.75
N LYS A 178 1.54 -12.36 -16.71
CA LYS A 178 2.52 -12.13 -17.77
C LYS A 178 3.51 -11.04 -17.37
N THR A 179 4.79 -11.32 -17.55
CA THR A 179 5.84 -10.29 -17.45
C THR A 179 6.18 -9.77 -18.83
N HIS A 180 6.29 -8.45 -18.95
CA HIS A 180 6.69 -7.76 -20.18
C HIS A 180 8.02 -7.02 -20.00
N ARG A 181 8.66 -7.15 -18.84
CA ARG A 181 9.91 -6.44 -18.49
C ARG A 181 11.14 -7.04 -19.18
N PHE A 182 11.13 -8.35 -19.35
CA PHE A 182 12.26 -9.08 -19.88
C PHE A 182 11.98 -9.53 -21.32
N ARG A 183 12.97 -9.35 -22.21
CA ARG A 183 12.88 -9.80 -23.61
C ARG A 183 13.22 -11.29 -23.76
N ASP A 184 14.09 -11.80 -22.89
CA ASP A 184 14.42 -13.22 -22.82
C ASP A 184 13.40 -14.01 -21.99
N LYS A 185 13.43 -15.33 -22.11
CA LYS A 185 12.57 -16.24 -21.37
C LYS A 185 13.20 -16.74 -20.07
N ILE A 186 14.50 -16.60 -19.91
CA ILE A 186 15.28 -17.19 -18.82
C ILE A 186 15.06 -16.41 -17.53
N MET A 187 15.12 -15.07 -17.57
CA MET A 187 14.91 -14.25 -16.38
C MET A 187 13.50 -14.44 -15.76
N PRO A 188 12.40 -14.45 -16.52
CA PRO A 188 11.08 -14.79 -15.96
C PRO A 188 11.03 -16.18 -15.33
N GLU A 189 11.67 -17.18 -15.94
CA GLU A 189 11.73 -18.54 -15.41
C GLU A 189 12.56 -18.61 -14.13
N PHE A 190 13.71 -17.94 -14.10
CA PHE A 190 14.55 -17.82 -12.92
C PHE A 190 13.79 -17.16 -11.76
N LEU A 191 13.10 -16.05 -12.00
CA LEU A 191 12.28 -15.39 -10.99
C LEU A 191 11.11 -16.26 -10.52
N ALA A 192 10.49 -17.02 -11.42
CA ALA A 192 9.44 -17.98 -11.03
C ALA A 192 9.99 -19.10 -10.15
N TYR A 193 11.19 -19.61 -10.48
CA TYR A 193 11.90 -20.57 -9.65
C TYR A 193 12.21 -19.99 -8.25
N MET A 194 12.77 -18.79 -8.16
CA MET A 194 13.10 -18.14 -6.88
C MET A 194 11.87 -17.88 -5.99
N ARG A 195 10.68 -17.83 -6.59
CA ARG A 195 9.41 -17.66 -5.86
C ARG A 195 8.74 -18.98 -5.47
N ASP A 196 9.27 -20.11 -5.91
CA ASP A 196 8.70 -21.43 -5.58
C ASP A 196 9.01 -21.77 -4.11
N PRO A 197 7.99 -21.83 -3.22
CA PRO A 197 8.22 -22.09 -1.81
C PRO A 197 8.62 -23.54 -1.51
N ARG A 198 8.60 -24.44 -2.50
CA ARG A 198 8.89 -25.86 -2.35
C ARG A 198 10.38 -26.15 -2.26
N GLY A 199 11.24 -25.16 -2.48
CA GLY A 199 12.70 -25.32 -2.34
C GLY A 199 13.30 -26.39 -3.26
N ARG A 200 12.72 -26.60 -4.43
CA ARG A 200 13.24 -27.56 -5.42
C ARG A 200 14.66 -27.18 -5.87
N PRO A 201 15.53 -28.13 -6.22
CA PRO A 201 16.83 -27.82 -6.77
C PRO A 201 16.70 -27.00 -8.05
N MET A 202 17.60 -26.04 -8.25
CA MET A 202 17.61 -25.20 -9.42
C MET A 202 17.86 -26.02 -10.70
N PRO A 203 17.02 -25.88 -11.72
CA PRO A 203 17.24 -26.50 -13.03
C PRO A 203 18.62 -26.14 -13.61
N GLU A 204 19.28 -27.09 -14.23
CA GLU A 204 20.67 -26.93 -14.71
C GLU A 204 20.83 -25.76 -15.69
N HIS A 205 19.87 -25.56 -16.59
CA HIS A 205 19.91 -24.44 -17.55
C HIS A 205 19.85 -23.08 -16.83
N LEU A 206 19.08 -22.94 -15.74
CA LEU A 206 19.04 -21.70 -14.96
C LEU A 206 20.32 -21.50 -14.15
N ARG A 207 20.93 -22.58 -13.66
CA ARG A 207 22.19 -22.54 -12.92
C ARG A 207 23.35 -22.06 -13.79
N ARG A 208 23.45 -22.54 -15.03
CA ARG A 208 24.47 -22.09 -15.98
C ARG A 208 24.36 -20.61 -16.26
N HIS A 209 23.16 -20.10 -16.56
CA HIS A 209 22.95 -18.69 -16.82
C HIS A 209 23.18 -17.79 -15.58
N SER A 210 22.86 -18.25 -14.39
CA SER A 210 23.12 -17.47 -13.17
C SER A 210 24.60 -17.31 -12.85
N ALA A 211 25.47 -18.17 -13.38
CA ALA A 211 26.92 -18.07 -13.25
C ALA A 211 27.54 -17.04 -14.23
N GLU A 212 26.78 -16.60 -15.23
CA GLU A 212 27.19 -15.61 -16.22
C GLU A 212 26.80 -14.17 -15.84
N TRP A 213 26.04 -13.98 -14.75
CA TRP A 213 25.61 -12.69 -14.21
C TRP A 213 26.44 -12.30 -12.97
#